data_c57ce4eae0633fe4ab776b9af9e89ef8
#
_entry.id   c57ce4eae0633fe4ab776b9af9e89ef8
#
_cell.length_a   1.000
_cell.length_b   1.000
_cell.length_c   1.000
_cell.angle_alpha   90.00
_cell.angle_beta   90.00
_cell.angle_gamma   90.00
#
_symmetry.space_group_name_H-M   'P 1'
#
loop_
_entity.id
_entity.type
_entity.pdbx_description
1 polymer ?
#
loop_
_entity_poly.entity_id
_entity_poly.type
_entity_poly.pdbx_seq_one_letter_code
_entity_poly.pdbx_strand_id
1 'polypeptide(L)'
;MYTIRKATTDDCKLIHELAEKTFIPTYQDIHTPEQSEYMMNWMYSIESLTAQMTGKHTFFILYKEEIPCGYLSVEEEGEDLFHLQKIYVLPDYQGTGAGKILFEKAIQFIKEIHPAPCTMELNVNRSNKSFHFYEKMGMKIAREGDFHIGNGFYMNDYIMSLDL
;
A
#
# COMPACT_ATOMS: atom_id res chain seq x y z
N MET A 1 -0.44 20.51 8.94
CA MET A 1 0.86 19.91 8.61
C MET A 1 0.75 18.39 8.63
N TYR A 2 1.37 17.74 7.67
CA TYR A 2 1.43 16.28 7.64
C TYR A 2 2.60 15.76 8.45
N THR A 3 2.36 14.72 9.24
CA THR A 3 3.40 13.98 9.93
C THR A 3 3.24 12.48 9.69
N ILE A 4 4.34 11.73 9.74
CA ILE A 4 4.34 10.28 9.53
C ILE A 4 5.08 9.63 10.70
N ARG A 5 4.50 8.54 11.21
CA ARG A 5 5.20 7.71 12.19
C ARG A 5 5.17 6.23 11.79
N LYS A 6 6.16 5.50 12.25
CA LYS A 6 6.19 4.05 12.10
C LYS A 6 5.11 3.43 13.00
N ALA A 7 4.34 2.50 12.44
CA ALA A 7 3.32 1.78 13.19
C ALA A 7 3.91 0.62 14.00
N THR A 8 3.20 0.23 15.04
CA THR A 8 3.48 -0.97 15.82
C THR A 8 2.26 -1.89 15.79
N THR A 9 2.37 -3.08 16.38
CA THR A 9 1.24 -4.03 16.44
C THR A 9 0.06 -3.46 17.23
N ASP A 10 0.26 -2.45 18.07
CA ASP A 10 -0.82 -1.75 18.77
C ASP A 10 -1.68 -0.91 17.82
N ASP A 11 -1.22 -0.67 16.60
CA ASP A 11 -1.92 0.13 15.58
C ASP A 11 -2.78 -0.71 14.63
N CYS A 12 -2.83 -2.01 14.79
CA CYS A 12 -3.56 -2.89 13.86
C CYS A 12 -5.04 -2.50 13.73
N LYS A 13 -5.69 -2.16 14.84
CA LYS A 13 -7.09 -1.71 14.81
C LYS A 13 -7.26 -0.43 14.02
N LEU A 14 -6.36 0.54 14.23
CA LEU A 14 -6.39 1.81 13.48
C LEU A 14 -6.18 1.58 11.99
N ILE A 15 -5.21 0.76 11.62
CA ILE A 15 -4.95 0.43 10.21
C ILE A 15 -6.15 -0.27 9.59
N HIS A 16 -6.77 -1.20 10.29
CA HIS A 16 -7.99 -1.86 9.83
C HIS A 16 -9.11 -0.84 9.57
N GLU A 17 -9.33 0.09 10.48
CA GLU A 17 -10.34 1.14 10.31
C GLU A 17 -10.04 2.07 9.14
N LEU A 18 -8.78 2.45 8.96
CA LEU A 18 -8.35 3.24 7.80
C LEU A 18 -8.56 2.47 6.49
N ALA A 19 -8.29 1.17 6.49
CA ALA A 19 -8.49 0.32 5.31
C ALA A 19 -9.96 0.23 4.92
N GLU A 20 -10.86 0.10 5.88
CA GLU A 20 -12.30 0.11 5.59
C GLU A 20 -12.74 1.39 4.86
N LYS A 21 -12.12 2.52 5.18
CA LYS A 21 -12.44 3.83 4.62
C LYS A 21 -11.67 4.17 3.34
N THR A 22 -10.66 3.40 2.99
CA THR A 22 -9.80 3.63 1.82
C THR A 22 -9.87 2.51 0.80
N PHE A 23 -9.57 1.29 1.21
CA PHE A 23 -9.54 0.13 0.32
C PHE A 23 -10.92 -0.19 -0.25
N ILE A 24 -11.95 -0.25 0.60
CA ILE A 24 -13.30 -0.60 0.15
C ILE A 24 -13.84 0.41 -0.87
N PRO A 25 -13.80 1.74 -0.63
CA PRO A 25 -14.25 2.70 -1.64
C PRO A 25 -13.43 2.66 -2.93
N THR A 26 -12.12 2.40 -2.85
CA THR A 26 -11.25 2.34 -4.02
C THR A 26 -11.69 1.24 -4.98
N TYR A 27 -12.12 0.10 -4.47
CA TYR A 27 -12.42 -1.09 -5.27
C TYR A 27 -13.90 -1.41 -5.43
N GLN A 28 -14.79 -0.55 -4.92
CA GLN A 28 -16.24 -0.82 -4.95
C GLN A 28 -16.81 -1.00 -6.38
N ASP A 29 -16.19 -0.36 -7.38
CA ASP A 29 -16.59 -0.46 -8.78
C ASP A 29 -15.70 -1.42 -9.58
N ILE A 30 -14.71 -2.04 -8.95
CA ILE A 30 -13.73 -2.93 -9.59
C ILE A 30 -13.97 -4.38 -9.16
N HIS A 31 -14.18 -4.60 -7.86
CA HIS A 31 -14.42 -5.92 -7.28
C HIS A 31 -15.88 -6.08 -6.88
N THR A 32 -16.35 -7.33 -6.82
CA THR A 32 -17.63 -7.64 -6.21
C THR A 32 -17.55 -7.39 -4.70
N PRO A 33 -18.69 -7.16 -4.00
CA PRO A 33 -18.69 -7.05 -2.55
C PRO A 33 -18.05 -8.26 -1.85
N GLU A 34 -18.26 -9.45 -2.37
CA GLU A 34 -17.70 -10.69 -1.84
C GLU A 34 -16.18 -10.72 -1.95
N GLN A 35 -15.64 -10.27 -3.09
CA GLN A 35 -14.19 -10.19 -3.27
C GLN A 35 -13.57 -9.12 -2.36
N SER A 36 -14.21 -7.98 -2.23
CA SER A 36 -13.73 -6.91 -1.33
C SER A 36 -13.71 -7.38 0.12
N GLU A 37 -14.75 -8.09 0.57
CA GLU A 37 -14.80 -8.66 1.91
C GLU A 37 -13.70 -9.72 2.12
N TYR A 38 -13.52 -10.59 1.15
CA TYR A 38 -12.45 -11.59 1.19
C TYR A 38 -11.07 -10.92 1.32
N MET A 39 -10.80 -9.92 0.49
CA MET A 39 -9.52 -9.22 0.49
C MET A 39 -9.31 -8.42 1.78
N MET A 40 -10.35 -7.79 2.32
CA MET A 40 -10.28 -7.10 3.62
C MET A 40 -9.90 -8.06 4.73
N ASN A 41 -10.52 -9.22 4.79
CA ASN A 41 -10.20 -10.21 5.81
C ASN A 41 -8.80 -10.78 5.62
N TRP A 42 -8.41 -11.06 4.38
CA TRP A 42 -7.12 -11.62 4.05
C TRP A 42 -5.96 -10.67 4.37
N MET A 43 -6.09 -9.39 4.04
CA MET A 43 -5.01 -8.41 4.16
C MET A 43 -5.07 -7.56 5.43
N TYR A 44 -6.25 -7.34 5.98
CA TYR A 44 -6.48 -6.31 6.99
C TYR A 44 -7.14 -6.79 8.28
N SER A 45 -7.35 -8.10 8.45
CA SER A 45 -7.75 -8.59 9.77
C SER A 45 -6.64 -8.28 10.78
N ILE A 46 -6.99 -8.13 12.05
CA ILE A 46 -6.01 -7.86 13.11
C ILE A 46 -4.94 -8.95 13.13
N GLU A 47 -5.34 -10.20 12.96
CA GLU A 47 -4.44 -11.34 12.88
C GLU A 47 -3.47 -11.22 11.70
N SER A 48 -3.99 -10.88 10.50
CA SER A 48 -3.17 -10.71 9.30
C SER A 48 -2.19 -9.54 9.45
N LEU A 49 -2.66 -8.40 9.93
CA LEU A 49 -1.81 -7.22 10.14
C LEU A 49 -0.69 -7.51 11.15
N THR A 50 -1.02 -8.20 12.23
CA THR A 50 -0.02 -8.59 13.23
C THR A 50 1.05 -9.50 12.60
N ALA A 51 0.64 -10.49 11.83
CA ALA A 51 1.57 -11.39 11.13
C ALA A 51 2.46 -10.63 10.14
N GLN A 52 1.90 -9.68 9.39
CA GLN A 52 2.65 -8.85 8.46
C GLN A 52 3.72 -8.03 9.20
N MET A 53 3.35 -7.35 10.28
CA MET A 53 4.27 -6.50 11.04
C MET A 53 5.35 -7.26 11.79
N THR A 54 5.07 -8.47 12.24
CA THR A 54 6.06 -9.32 12.90
C THR A 54 6.94 -10.06 11.89
N GLY A 55 6.56 -10.03 10.61
CA GLY A 55 7.34 -10.55 9.50
C GLY A 55 8.17 -9.46 8.83
N LYS A 56 8.04 -9.33 7.51
CA LYS A 56 8.88 -8.44 6.69
C LYS A 56 8.21 -7.14 6.26
N HIS A 57 7.01 -6.85 6.75
CA HIS A 57 6.29 -5.62 6.42
C HIS A 57 6.53 -4.54 7.46
N THR A 58 6.84 -3.34 6.99
CA THR A 58 6.93 -2.15 7.84
C THR A 58 5.82 -1.20 7.43
N PHE A 59 5.01 -0.79 8.41
CA PHE A 59 3.88 0.11 8.20
C PHE A 59 4.19 1.50 8.73
N PHE A 60 3.68 2.51 8.03
CA PHE A 60 3.72 3.92 8.46
C PHE A 60 2.32 4.49 8.39
N ILE A 61 1.99 5.37 9.32
CA ILE A 61 0.69 6.06 9.37
C ILE A 61 0.92 7.54 9.18
N LEU A 62 0.14 8.13 8.27
CA LEU A 62 0.14 9.56 7.96
C LEU A 62 -0.93 10.27 8.77
N TYR A 63 -0.56 11.39 9.36
CA TYR A 63 -1.45 12.26 10.13
C TYR A 63 -1.50 13.64 9.49
N LYS A 64 -2.69 14.23 9.46
CA LYS A 64 -2.88 15.66 9.22
C LYS A 64 -3.25 16.27 10.56
N GLU A 65 -2.35 17.11 11.10
CA GLU A 65 -2.39 17.51 12.50
C GLU A 65 -2.38 16.24 13.39
N GLU A 66 -3.43 15.97 14.14
CA GLU A 66 -3.52 14.75 14.97
C GLU A 66 -4.48 13.71 14.40
N ILE A 67 -4.97 13.91 13.16
CA ILE A 67 -5.96 13.03 12.54
C ILE A 67 -5.26 12.03 11.62
N PRO A 68 -5.39 10.73 11.88
CA PRO A 68 -4.84 9.73 10.96
C PRO A 68 -5.62 9.75 9.65
N CYS A 69 -4.91 9.87 8.53
CA CYS A 69 -5.54 10.06 7.22
C CYS A 69 -4.96 9.22 6.09
N GLY A 70 -3.96 8.41 6.36
CA GLY A 70 -3.38 7.52 5.36
C GLY A 70 -2.38 6.56 5.97
N TYR A 71 -1.93 5.60 5.17
CA TYR A 71 -0.94 4.62 5.60
C TYR A 71 -0.22 4.04 4.39
N LEU A 72 0.91 3.43 4.66
CA LEU A 72 1.65 2.65 3.68
C LEU A 72 2.28 1.43 4.35
N SER A 73 2.59 0.42 3.55
CA SER A 73 3.45 -0.67 4.00
C SER A 73 4.45 -1.07 2.93
N VAL A 74 5.66 -1.38 3.36
CA VAL A 74 6.75 -1.86 2.52
C VAL A 74 7.16 -3.24 3.02
N GLU A 75 7.30 -4.17 2.09
CA GLU A 75 7.82 -5.53 2.36
C GLU A 75 9.19 -5.69 1.73
N GLU A 76 10.14 -6.24 2.48
CA GLU A 76 11.43 -6.67 1.93
C GLU A 76 11.23 -8.06 1.30
N GLU A 77 11.27 -8.13 -0.04
CA GLU A 77 11.01 -9.38 -0.77
C GLU A 77 12.27 -10.12 -1.19
N GLY A 78 13.40 -9.45 -1.22
CA GLY A 78 14.67 -10.03 -1.60
C GLY A 78 15.81 -9.11 -1.21
N GLU A 79 17.04 -9.49 -1.59
CA GLU A 79 18.23 -8.73 -1.22
C GLU A 79 18.19 -7.29 -1.74
N ASP A 80 17.75 -7.11 -2.98
CA ASP A 80 17.68 -5.79 -3.62
C ASP A 80 16.27 -5.50 -4.14
N LEU A 81 15.24 -6.10 -3.53
CA LEU A 81 13.87 -5.97 -3.98
C LEU A 81 12.93 -5.67 -2.81
N PHE A 82 12.19 -4.57 -2.95
CA PHE A 82 11.18 -4.12 -2.00
C PHE A 82 9.83 -4.00 -2.70
N HIS A 83 8.76 -4.26 -1.98
CA HIS A 83 7.41 -4.14 -2.49
C HIS A 83 6.63 -3.12 -1.66
N LEU A 84 6.13 -2.08 -2.32
CA LEU A 84 5.18 -1.14 -1.71
C LEU A 84 3.81 -1.82 -1.74
N GLN A 85 3.50 -2.52 -0.66
CA GLN A 85 2.32 -3.39 -0.59
C GLN A 85 1.02 -2.60 -0.47
N LYS A 86 1.05 -1.50 0.27
CA LYS A 86 -0.11 -0.68 0.55
C LYS A 86 0.28 0.79 0.55
N ILE A 87 -0.54 1.62 -0.09
CA ILE A 87 -0.45 3.06 -0.02
C ILE A 87 -1.85 3.64 -0.25
N TYR A 88 -2.44 4.22 0.79
CA TYR A 88 -3.81 4.71 0.76
C TYR A 88 -3.96 5.99 1.54
N VAL A 89 -4.83 6.88 1.05
CA VAL A 89 -5.18 8.15 1.68
C VAL A 89 -6.70 8.22 1.78
N LEU A 90 -7.23 8.67 2.92
CA LEU A 90 -8.66 8.89 3.07
C LEU A 90 -9.19 9.82 1.97
N PRO A 91 -10.41 9.58 1.46
CA PRO A 91 -10.96 10.37 0.35
C PRO A 91 -10.90 11.88 0.58
N ASP A 92 -11.18 12.37 1.78
CA ASP A 92 -11.17 13.79 2.10
C ASP A 92 -9.79 14.45 2.02
N TYR A 93 -8.74 13.65 2.00
CA TYR A 93 -7.36 14.13 1.96
C TYR A 93 -6.68 13.86 0.61
N GLN A 94 -7.38 13.27 -0.34
CA GLN A 94 -6.85 13.05 -1.69
C GLN A 94 -6.76 14.40 -2.43
N GLY A 95 -5.76 14.51 -3.31
CA GLY A 95 -5.50 15.74 -4.05
C GLY A 95 -4.81 16.84 -3.23
N THR A 96 -4.31 16.52 -2.04
CA THR A 96 -3.65 17.48 -1.14
C THR A 96 -2.13 17.32 -1.08
N GLY A 97 -1.57 16.37 -1.84
CA GLY A 97 -0.16 16.01 -1.75
C GLY A 97 0.13 14.89 -0.76
N ALA A 98 -0.87 14.37 -0.07
CA ALA A 98 -0.71 13.30 0.93
C ALA A 98 -0.13 12.02 0.33
N GLY A 99 -0.60 11.61 -0.86
CA GLY A 99 -0.08 10.43 -1.54
C GLY A 99 1.39 10.55 -1.90
N LYS A 100 1.80 11.73 -2.35
CA LYS A 100 3.21 12.01 -2.65
C LYS A 100 4.08 11.92 -1.40
N ILE A 101 3.61 12.44 -0.28
CA ILE A 101 4.32 12.39 1.00
C ILE A 101 4.52 10.92 1.42
N LEU A 102 3.50 10.10 1.31
CA LEU A 102 3.58 8.67 1.61
C LEU A 102 4.56 7.95 0.67
N PHE A 103 4.47 8.21 -0.63
CA PHE A 103 5.34 7.59 -1.62
C PHE A 103 6.82 7.94 -1.36
N GLU A 104 7.10 9.20 -1.11
CA GLU A 104 8.46 9.67 -0.79
C GLU A 104 8.97 9.05 0.51
N LYS A 105 8.09 8.85 1.50
CA LYS A 105 8.45 8.17 2.75
C LYS A 105 8.84 6.72 2.51
N ALA A 106 8.15 6.02 1.64
CA ALA A 106 8.51 4.65 1.26
C ALA A 106 9.93 4.60 0.68
N ILE A 107 10.25 5.50 -0.25
CA ILE A 107 11.57 5.59 -0.86
C ILE A 107 12.63 5.92 0.21
N GLN A 108 12.37 6.91 1.04
CA GLN A 108 13.29 7.31 2.11
C GLN A 108 13.59 6.13 3.04
N PHE A 109 12.57 5.43 3.47
CA PHE A 109 12.72 4.28 4.36
C PHE A 109 13.56 3.19 3.71
N ILE A 110 13.27 2.84 2.46
CA ILE A 110 14.05 1.81 1.74
C ILE A 110 15.51 2.21 1.65
N LYS A 111 15.79 3.46 1.28
CA LYS A 111 17.18 3.94 1.15
C LYS A 111 17.90 3.99 2.49
N GLU A 112 17.20 4.19 3.59
CA GLU A 112 17.81 4.16 4.93
C GLU A 112 18.24 2.74 5.34
N ILE A 113 17.42 1.74 5.05
CA ILE A 113 17.73 0.35 5.41
C ILE A 113 18.56 -0.37 4.35
N HIS A 114 18.59 0.15 3.12
CA HIS A 114 19.30 -0.44 1.98
C HIS A 114 19.91 0.67 1.10
N PRO A 115 21.07 1.24 1.49
CA PRO A 115 21.69 2.36 0.74
C PRO A 115 22.16 2.00 -0.66
N ALA A 116 22.45 0.72 -0.93
CA ALA A 116 22.89 0.25 -2.25
C ALA A 116 21.73 0.29 -3.26
N PRO A 117 22.02 0.27 -4.58
CA PRO A 117 20.96 0.22 -5.59
C PRO A 117 20.01 -0.94 -5.38
N CYS A 118 18.71 -0.67 -5.55
CA CYS A 118 17.66 -1.67 -5.39
C CYS A 118 16.44 -1.28 -6.25
N THR A 119 15.41 -2.10 -6.21
CA THR A 119 14.17 -1.88 -6.95
C THR A 119 12.98 -1.88 -6.00
N MET A 120 12.09 -0.92 -6.15
CA MET A 120 10.78 -0.92 -5.50
C MET A 120 9.71 -1.28 -6.52
N GLU A 121 8.91 -2.30 -6.21
CA GLU A 121 7.76 -2.69 -7.04
C GLU A 121 6.45 -2.44 -6.29
N LEU A 122 5.36 -2.35 -7.04
CA LEU A 122 4.00 -2.38 -6.49
C LEU A 122 3.05 -3.03 -7.49
N ASN A 123 1.96 -3.55 -6.94
CA ASN A 123 0.84 -4.02 -7.74
C ASN A 123 -0.23 -2.93 -7.78
N VAL A 124 -0.77 -2.65 -8.96
CA VAL A 124 -1.91 -1.77 -9.13
C VAL A 124 -2.90 -2.40 -10.08
N ASN A 125 -4.17 -2.47 -9.68
CA ASN A 125 -5.21 -3.03 -10.53
C ASN A 125 -5.28 -2.23 -11.84
N ARG A 126 -5.41 -2.93 -12.98
CA ARG A 126 -5.43 -2.30 -14.31
C ARG A 126 -6.58 -1.29 -14.48
N SER A 127 -7.61 -1.38 -13.66
CA SER A 127 -8.74 -0.44 -13.65
C SER A 127 -8.65 0.63 -12.57
N ASN A 128 -7.58 0.63 -11.77
CA ASN A 128 -7.39 1.60 -10.68
C ASN A 128 -6.73 2.85 -11.23
N LYS A 129 -7.38 4.00 -11.03
CA LYS A 129 -6.89 5.31 -11.50
C LYS A 129 -5.55 5.72 -10.86
N SER A 130 -5.18 5.14 -9.74
CA SER A 130 -3.90 5.40 -9.09
C SER A 130 -2.70 5.06 -9.97
N PHE A 131 -2.88 4.24 -11.00
CA PHE A 131 -1.85 3.98 -12.01
C PHE A 131 -1.19 5.28 -12.52
N HIS A 132 -1.99 6.30 -12.81
CA HIS A 132 -1.48 7.58 -13.33
C HIS A 132 -0.63 8.32 -12.28
N PHE A 133 -1.00 8.22 -11.01
CA PHE A 133 -0.20 8.77 -9.92
C PHE A 133 1.18 8.10 -9.87
N TYR A 134 1.24 6.79 -9.97
CA TYR A 134 2.51 6.07 -9.94
C TYR A 134 3.39 6.36 -11.15
N GLU A 135 2.80 6.51 -12.34
CA GLU A 135 3.53 6.97 -13.52
C GLU A 135 4.16 8.34 -13.28
N LYS A 136 3.39 9.28 -12.72
CA LYS A 136 3.88 10.62 -12.37
C LYS A 136 5.04 10.56 -11.38
N MET A 137 5.04 9.60 -10.47
CA MET A 137 6.12 9.42 -9.51
C MET A 137 7.35 8.73 -10.10
N GLY A 138 7.32 8.40 -11.38
CA GLY A 138 8.45 7.83 -12.10
C GLY A 138 8.44 6.33 -12.26
N MET A 139 7.38 5.66 -11.83
CA MET A 139 7.26 4.21 -12.00
C MET A 139 6.91 3.83 -13.43
N LYS A 140 7.33 2.63 -13.82
CA LYS A 140 7.05 2.03 -15.13
C LYS A 140 6.45 0.65 -14.95
N ILE A 141 5.63 0.22 -15.93
CA ILE A 141 5.12 -1.15 -15.95
C ILE A 141 6.29 -2.10 -16.21
N ALA A 142 6.54 -3.00 -15.28
CA ALA A 142 7.52 -4.07 -15.44
C ALA A 142 6.90 -5.31 -16.09
N ARG A 143 5.68 -5.65 -15.67
CA ARG A 143 4.92 -6.80 -16.18
C ARG A 143 3.46 -6.67 -15.74
N GLU A 144 2.63 -7.58 -16.23
CA GLU A 144 1.23 -7.67 -15.80
C GLU A 144 0.82 -9.12 -15.61
N GLY A 145 -0.29 -9.34 -14.90
CA GLY A 145 -0.80 -10.69 -14.69
C GLY A 145 -2.16 -10.69 -14.02
N ASP A 146 -2.75 -11.87 -14.03
CA ASP A 146 -4.01 -12.18 -13.35
C ASP A 146 -3.64 -13.14 -12.20
N PHE A 147 -3.49 -12.59 -11.00
CA PHE A 147 -2.97 -13.32 -9.84
C PHE A 147 -4.11 -13.94 -9.05
N HIS A 148 -4.12 -15.26 -8.93
CA HIS A 148 -5.10 -15.97 -8.11
C HIS A 148 -4.78 -15.76 -6.62
N ILE A 149 -5.74 -15.25 -5.86
CA ILE A 149 -5.57 -14.93 -4.43
C ILE A 149 -6.35 -15.86 -3.51
N GLY A 150 -6.92 -16.93 -4.05
CA GLY A 150 -7.74 -17.89 -3.32
C GLY A 150 -9.24 -17.66 -3.53
N ASN A 151 -10.03 -18.64 -3.14
CA ASN A 151 -11.50 -18.61 -3.22
C ASN A 151 -12.07 -18.24 -4.61
N GLY A 152 -11.31 -18.53 -5.68
CA GLY A 152 -11.73 -18.21 -7.06
C GLY A 152 -11.56 -16.75 -7.44
N PHE A 153 -10.94 -15.93 -6.62
CA PHE A 153 -10.72 -14.50 -6.88
C PHE A 153 -9.35 -14.24 -7.50
N TYR A 154 -9.27 -13.16 -8.30
CA TYR A 154 -8.05 -12.75 -8.99
C TYR A 154 -7.76 -11.27 -8.75
N MET A 155 -6.48 -10.94 -8.71
CA MET A 155 -5.98 -9.57 -8.83
C MET A 155 -5.47 -9.39 -10.25
N ASN A 156 -6.12 -8.53 -11.03
CA ASN A 156 -5.77 -8.24 -12.43
C ASN A 156 -4.91 -6.99 -12.46
N ASP A 157 -3.60 -7.17 -12.30
CA ASP A 157 -2.69 -6.08 -11.96
C ASP A 157 -1.63 -5.82 -13.01
N TYR A 158 -1.18 -4.54 -13.04
CA TYR A 158 0.18 -4.21 -13.47
C TYR A 158 1.09 -4.33 -12.26
N ILE A 159 2.31 -4.81 -12.50
CA ILE A 159 3.40 -4.66 -11.53
C ILE A 159 4.26 -3.52 -12.05
N MET A 160 4.34 -2.45 -11.28
CA MET A 160 5.13 -1.28 -11.61
C MET A 160 6.43 -1.28 -10.83
N SER A 161 7.49 -0.71 -11.39
CA SER A 161 8.81 -0.70 -10.77
C SER A 161 9.46 0.67 -10.85
N LEU A 162 10.33 0.92 -9.87
CA LEU A 162 11.17 2.11 -9.78
C LEU A 162 12.54 1.68 -9.26
N ASP A 163 13.59 2.05 -10.00
CA ASP A 163 14.97 1.83 -9.55
C ASP A 163 15.36 2.91 -8.54
N LEU A 164 15.93 2.48 -7.43
CA LEU A 164 16.32 3.36 -6.34
C LEU A 164 17.85 3.41 -6.13
#